data_551bdd51680f1939f14d21693278b65e
#
_entry.id   551bdd51680f1939f14d21693278b65e
#
_cell.length_a   1.000
_cell.length_b   1.000
_cell.length_c   1.000
_cell.angle_alpha   90.00
_cell.angle_beta   90.00
_cell.angle_gamma   90.00
#
_symmetry.space_group_name_H-M   'P 1'
#
loop_
_entity.id
_entity.type
_entity.pdbx_description
1 polymer ?
#
loop_
_entity_poly.entity_id
_entity_poly.type
_entity_poly.pdbx_seq_one_letter_code
_entity_poly.pdbx_strand_id
1 'polypeptide(L)' 'MNEMLFRTLLKRYEANIEDALYKIQSFNENNIII' A
#
# COMPACT_ATOMS: atom_id res chain seq x y z
N MET A 1 16.20 18.23 12.79
CA MET A 1 15.20 17.23 12.37
C MET A 1 15.86 16.03 11.75
N ASN A 2 15.32 14.87 11.98
CA ASN A 2 15.91 13.64 11.45
C ASN A 2 15.31 13.32 10.08
N GLU A 3 16.05 13.65 9.05
CA GLU A 3 15.62 13.46 7.68
C GLU A 3 15.45 11.98 7.34
N MET A 4 16.32 11.13 7.87
CA MET A 4 16.23 9.70 7.63
C MET A 4 14.97 9.09 8.25
N LEU A 5 14.63 9.56 9.43
CA LEU A 5 13.39 9.10 10.08
C LEU A 5 12.18 9.51 9.26
N PHE A 6 12.16 10.73 8.77
CA PHE A 6 11.05 11.21 7.96
C PHE A 6 10.89 10.40 6.70
N ARG A 7 11.99 10.13 6.01
CA ARG A 7 11.96 9.35 4.77
C ARG A 7 11.53 7.91 5.02
N THR A 8 11.98 7.35 6.14
CA THR A 8 11.59 5.99 6.50
C THR A 8 10.09 5.89 6.75
N LEU A 9 9.52 6.88 7.44
CA LEU A 9 8.09 6.91 7.70
C LEU A 9 7.29 7.03 6.40
N LEU A 10 7.77 7.86 5.49
CA LEU A 10 7.10 8.01 4.19
C LEU A 10 7.06 6.69 3.44
N LYS A 11 8.15 5.97 3.44
CA LYS A 11 8.22 4.68 2.76
C LYS A 11 7.29 3.65 3.38
N ARG A 12 7.14 3.71 4.70
CA ARG A 12 6.22 2.80 5.39
C ARG A 12 4.77 3.12 5.02
N TYR A 13 4.43 4.39 4.94
CA TYR A 13 3.08 4.77 4.51
C TYR A 13 2.83 4.41 3.06
N GLU A 14 3.82 4.61 2.20
CA GLU A 14 3.69 4.22 0.80
C GLU A 14 3.45 2.72 0.66
N ALA A 15 4.19 1.92 1.42
CA ALA A 15 4.01 0.47 1.39
C ALA A 15 2.62 0.08 1.89
N ASN A 16 2.12 0.78 2.88
CA ASN A 16 0.78 0.52 3.40
C ASN A 16 -0.28 0.82 2.36
N ILE A 17 -0.12 1.90 1.62
CA ILE A 17 -1.04 2.26 0.54
C ILE A 17 -0.99 1.22 -0.56
N GLU A 18 0.20 0.79 -0.94
CA GLU A 18 0.36 -0.22 -1.98
C GLU A 18 -0.28 -1.54 -1.58
N ASP A 19 -0.16 -1.90 -0.32
CA ASP A 19 -0.79 -3.11 0.20
C ASP A 19 -2.31 -3.04 0.08
N ALA A 20 -2.87 -1.89 0.40
CA ALA A 20 -4.31 -1.68 0.29
C ALA A 20 -4.76 -1.77 -1.17
N LEU A 21 -4.00 -1.16 -2.08
CA LEU A 21 -4.31 -1.20 -3.49
C LEU A 21 -4.28 -2.63 -4.03
N TYR A 22 -3.30 -3.40 -3.60
CA TYR A 22 -3.19 -4.79 -4.01
C TYR A 22 -4.42 -5.59 -3.55
N LYS A 23 -4.83 -5.36 -2.32
CA LYS A 23 -6.00 -6.09 -1.79
C LYS A 23 -7.28 -5.74 -2.53
N ILE A 24 -7.44 -4.48 -2.86
CA ILE A 24 -8.62 -4.03 -3.61
C ILE A 24 -8.63 -4.66 -5.00
N GLN A 25 -7.50 -4.66 -5.67
CA GLN A 25 -7.40 -5.23 -6.99
C GLN A 25 -7.69 -6.73 -6.96
N SER A 26 -7.14 -7.41 -5.98
CA SER A 26 -7.36 -8.85 -5.83
C SER A 26 -8.83 -9.16 -5.59
N PHE A 27 -9.50 -8.35 -4.79
CA PHE A 27 -10.92 -8.52 -4.54
C PHE A 27 -11.73 -8.33 -5.83
N ASN A 28 -11.39 -7.32 -6.60
CA ASN A 28 -12.10 -7.05 -7.86
C ASN A 28 -11.94 -8.19 -8.85
N GLU A 29 -10.74 -8.75 -8.94
CA GLU A 29 -10.49 -9.87 -9.84
C GLU A 29 -11.31 -11.09 -9.44
N ASN A 30 -11.35 -11.40 -8.17
CA ASN A 30 -12.13 -12.53 -7.68
C ASN A 30 -13.62 -12.31 -7.92
N ASN A 31 -14.08 -11.08 -7.80
CA ASN A 31 -15.48 -10.76 -7.97
C ASN A 31 -15.92 -10.89 -9.42
N ILE A 32 -15.03 -10.66 -10.35
CA ILE A 32 -15.32 -10.75 -11.77
C ILE A 32 -15.50 -12.20 -12.21
N ILE A 33 -14.81 -13.12 -11.56
CA ILE A 33 -14.85 -14.53 -11.93
C ILE A 33 -16.20 -15.16 -11.65
N ILE A 34 -16.90 -14.61 -10.70
CA ILE A 34 -18.21 -15.13 -10.32
C ILE A 34 -19.25 -14.79 -11.39
#